data_266dc46f5168a740e05cffa885ebeda4
#
_entry.id   266dc46f5168a740e05cffa885ebeda4
#
_cell.length_a   1.000
_cell.length_b   1.000
_cell.length_c   1.000
_cell.angle_alpha   90.00
_cell.angle_beta   90.00
_cell.angle_gamma   90.00
#
_symmetry.space_group_name_H-M   'P 1'
#
loop_
_entity.id
_entity.type
_entity.pdbx_description
1 polymer ?
#
loop_
_entity_poly.entity_id
_entity_poly.type
_entity_poly.pdbx_seq_one_letter_code
_entity_poly.pdbx_strand_id
1 'polypeptide(L)'
;MTGSVAASGNIMSLLDKKCALKKIPCKVCFLSLFEDCTVMTSAPELPATGLEEACYSDMFKHCTSLVSAPALPATELSSGCYASMFENCSALEIAPDLPAISLRYHCYEYMFKGCTSLKSMKVYFNSWREDYPSTADWVHSVPAGGTFYYKSGLSDLSESNNKVPSGWTKTQF
;
A
#
# COMPACT_ATOMS: atom_id res chain seq x y z
N MET A 1 8.86 -20.59 14.37
CA MET A 1 8.83 -19.71 15.55
C MET A 1 7.39 -19.52 15.98
N THR A 2 7.07 -19.71 17.24
CA THR A 2 5.71 -19.62 17.78
C THR A 2 5.53 -18.34 18.60
N GLY A 3 5.84 -17.17 18.06
CA GLY A 3 5.68 -15.88 18.75
C GLY A 3 5.37 -14.78 17.76
N SER A 4 4.54 -13.79 18.18
CA SER A 4 4.32 -12.57 17.38
C SER A 4 5.56 -11.69 17.39
N VAL A 5 5.81 -10.99 16.28
CA VAL A 5 6.89 -10.02 16.14
C VAL A 5 6.29 -8.66 15.84
N ALA A 6 6.68 -7.64 16.60
CA ALA A 6 6.37 -6.25 16.35
C ALA A 6 7.64 -5.54 15.84
N ALA A 7 7.60 -5.01 14.63
CA ALA A 7 8.61 -4.07 14.18
C ALA A 7 8.20 -2.65 14.59
N SER A 8 9.18 -1.84 14.98
CA SER A 8 8.96 -0.45 15.42
C SER A 8 10.12 0.46 15.02
N GLY A 9 9.94 1.76 15.17
CA GLY A 9 10.94 2.76 14.81
C GLY A 9 10.89 3.14 13.34
N ASN A 10 11.79 4.01 12.94
CA ASN A 10 11.84 4.61 11.62
C ASN A 10 12.75 3.80 10.69
N ILE A 11 12.20 3.25 9.58
CA ILE A 11 12.95 2.43 8.61
C ILE A 11 14.15 3.18 8.01
N MET A 12 14.07 4.50 7.91
CA MET A 12 15.18 5.31 7.37
C MET A 12 16.43 5.25 8.24
N SER A 13 16.35 4.73 9.47
CA SER A 13 17.52 4.47 10.32
C SER A 13 18.49 3.44 9.73
N LEU A 14 18.01 2.58 8.83
CA LEU A 14 18.85 1.64 8.09
C LEU A 14 19.75 2.33 7.06
N LEU A 15 19.39 3.54 6.63
CA LEU A 15 20.13 4.34 5.64
C LEU A 15 20.89 5.50 6.30
N ASP A 16 20.31 6.10 7.33
CA ASP A 16 20.87 7.25 8.04
C ASP A 16 20.52 7.16 9.53
N LYS A 17 21.54 6.98 10.37
CA LYS A 17 21.38 6.87 11.84
C LYS A 17 20.64 8.06 12.47
N LYS A 18 20.64 9.23 11.83
CA LYS A 18 19.92 10.43 12.29
C LYS A 18 18.47 10.45 11.86
N CYS A 19 18.02 9.51 11.01
CA CYS A 19 16.69 9.46 10.42
C CYS A 19 16.26 10.79 9.76
N ALA A 20 17.22 11.56 9.26
CA ALA A 20 16.99 12.88 8.67
C ALA A 20 16.55 12.81 7.19
N LEU A 21 16.87 11.72 6.51
CA LEU A 21 16.52 11.51 5.11
C LEU A 21 15.00 11.43 4.93
N LYS A 22 14.49 12.23 4.02
CA LYS A 22 13.09 12.22 3.56
C LYS A 22 12.92 11.62 2.18
N LYS A 23 14.02 11.37 1.48
CA LYS A 23 14.07 10.74 0.16
C LYS A 23 14.83 9.44 0.24
N ILE A 24 14.28 8.38 -0.38
CA ILE A 24 14.96 7.10 -0.55
C ILE A 24 16.06 7.30 -1.61
N PRO A 25 17.31 6.89 -1.35
CA PRO A 25 18.45 7.26 -2.20
C PRO A 25 18.60 6.37 -3.44
N CYS A 26 17.95 5.22 -3.50
CA CYS A 26 18.15 4.23 -4.56
C CYS A 26 16.87 3.47 -4.91
N LYS A 27 16.80 2.95 -6.12
CA LYS A 27 15.77 2.01 -6.57
C LYS A 27 15.83 0.72 -5.73
N VAL A 28 14.71 0.03 -5.61
CA VAL A 28 14.55 -1.26 -4.90
C VAL A 28 15.13 -1.29 -3.47
N CYS A 29 15.24 -0.13 -2.82
CA CYS A 29 15.99 0.06 -1.57
C CYS A 29 15.50 -0.82 -0.42
N PHE A 30 14.20 -1.01 -0.31
CA PHE A 30 13.55 -1.83 0.72
C PHE A 30 12.65 -2.92 0.09
N LEU A 31 13.00 -3.34 -1.16
CA LEU A 31 12.29 -4.41 -1.84
C LEU A 31 12.26 -5.67 -0.96
N SER A 32 11.07 -6.24 -0.76
CA SER A 32 10.85 -7.51 -0.03
C SER A 32 11.41 -7.55 1.39
N LEU A 33 11.71 -6.41 2.03
CA LEU A 33 12.46 -6.38 3.31
C LEU A 33 11.82 -7.23 4.43
N PHE A 34 10.49 -7.30 4.47
CA PHE A 34 9.73 -8.09 5.45
C PHE A 34 8.82 -9.12 4.78
N GLU A 35 9.08 -9.45 3.50
CA GLU A 35 8.31 -10.48 2.80
C GLU A 35 8.31 -11.79 3.59
N ASP A 36 7.17 -12.50 3.62
CA ASP A 36 6.96 -13.77 4.33
C ASP A 36 7.14 -13.69 5.86
N CYS A 37 7.18 -12.49 6.46
CA CYS A 37 7.17 -12.34 7.91
C CYS A 37 5.77 -12.61 8.49
N THR A 38 5.30 -13.85 8.39
CA THR A 38 3.91 -14.25 8.72
C THR A 38 3.50 -13.99 10.17
N VAL A 39 4.46 -13.82 11.09
CA VAL A 39 4.24 -13.55 12.52
C VAL A 39 4.34 -12.06 12.88
N MET A 40 4.58 -11.17 11.90
CA MET A 40 4.65 -9.74 12.11
C MET A 40 3.26 -9.15 12.37
N THR A 41 3.08 -8.48 13.50
CA THR A 41 1.80 -7.86 13.90
C THR A 41 1.77 -6.35 13.72
N SER A 42 2.92 -5.68 13.66
CA SER A 42 3.05 -4.25 13.39
C SER A 42 4.25 -3.94 12.52
N ALA A 43 4.13 -2.93 11.67
CA ALA A 43 5.17 -2.45 10.76
C ALA A 43 5.94 -1.27 11.38
N PRO A 44 7.21 -1.03 10.96
CA PRO A 44 7.94 0.18 11.30
C PRO A 44 7.35 1.42 10.58
N GLU A 45 7.74 2.61 11.03
CA GLU A 45 7.37 3.86 10.36
C GLU A 45 8.07 4.00 9.00
N LEU A 46 7.32 4.47 7.99
CA LEU A 46 7.80 4.73 6.63
C LEU A 46 7.66 6.23 6.29
N PRO A 47 8.49 7.11 6.85
CA PRO A 47 8.31 8.55 6.77
C PRO A 47 8.81 9.19 5.47
N ALA A 48 9.31 8.42 4.50
CA ALA A 48 9.84 8.97 3.26
C ALA A 48 8.72 9.57 2.41
N THR A 49 8.93 10.79 1.94
CA THR A 49 8.06 11.50 0.99
C THR A 49 8.62 11.50 -0.42
N GLY A 50 9.94 11.30 -0.60
CA GLY A 50 10.58 11.11 -1.90
C GLY A 50 10.86 9.64 -2.15
N LEU A 51 10.21 9.08 -3.18
CA LEU A 51 10.30 7.67 -3.52
C LEU A 51 11.14 7.45 -4.78
N GLU A 52 11.76 6.29 -4.86
CA GLU A 52 12.43 5.78 -6.06
C GLU A 52 11.71 4.52 -6.59
N GLU A 53 12.06 4.09 -7.80
CA GLU A 53 11.44 2.95 -8.47
C GLU A 53 11.51 1.69 -7.60
N ALA A 54 10.36 1.01 -7.44
CA ALA A 54 10.17 -0.22 -6.69
C ALA A 54 10.73 -0.20 -5.24
N CYS A 55 10.89 0.98 -4.63
CA CYS A 55 11.61 1.12 -3.37
C CYS A 55 10.95 0.41 -2.18
N TYR A 56 9.65 0.21 -2.20
CA TYR A 56 8.87 -0.52 -1.19
C TYR A 56 8.06 -1.69 -1.80
N SER A 57 8.40 -2.12 -3.04
CA SER A 57 7.72 -3.26 -3.65
C SER A 57 7.85 -4.50 -2.78
N ASP A 58 6.78 -5.28 -2.66
CA ASP A 58 6.69 -6.54 -1.91
C ASP A 58 7.06 -6.45 -0.42
N MET A 59 7.23 -5.22 0.13
CA MET A 59 7.87 -5.01 1.44
C MET A 59 7.22 -5.79 2.58
N PHE A 60 5.90 -5.93 2.62
CA PHE A 60 5.13 -6.68 3.62
C PHE A 60 4.31 -7.82 3.00
N LYS A 61 4.65 -8.22 1.78
CA LYS A 61 3.96 -9.32 1.11
C LYS A 61 3.95 -10.57 1.97
N HIS A 62 2.78 -11.24 2.07
CA HIS A 62 2.54 -12.42 2.92
C HIS A 62 2.74 -12.20 4.43
N CYS A 63 2.76 -10.96 4.93
CA CYS A 63 2.71 -10.69 6.37
C CYS A 63 1.30 -10.96 6.92
N THR A 64 0.93 -12.23 7.02
CA THR A 64 -0.46 -12.66 7.28
C THR A 64 -1.01 -12.28 8.65
N SER A 65 -0.16 -11.91 9.63
CA SER A 65 -0.55 -11.41 10.95
C SER A 65 -0.54 -9.88 11.07
N LEU A 66 -0.19 -9.14 10.00
CA LEU A 66 -0.13 -7.68 10.02
C LEU A 66 -1.54 -7.07 10.06
N VAL A 67 -1.92 -6.51 11.22
CA VAL A 67 -3.27 -5.98 11.46
C VAL A 67 -3.42 -4.54 10.96
N SER A 68 -2.35 -3.73 11.05
CA SER A 68 -2.34 -2.31 10.68
C SER A 68 -1.17 -1.97 9.79
N ALA A 69 -1.46 -1.26 8.69
CA ALA A 69 -0.43 -0.74 7.80
C ALA A 69 0.24 0.51 8.39
N PRO A 70 1.53 0.76 8.06
CA PRO A 70 2.18 2.03 8.37
C PRO A 70 1.61 3.16 7.51
N ALA A 71 1.74 4.41 7.95
CA ALA A 71 1.40 5.57 7.11
C ALA A 71 2.30 5.67 5.88
N LEU A 72 1.73 6.05 4.73
CA LEU A 72 2.42 6.26 3.46
C LEU A 72 2.30 7.74 3.05
N PRO A 73 3.19 8.63 3.51
CA PRO A 73 3.01 10.07 3.39
C PRO A 73 3.35 10.65 2.01
N ALA A 74 3.89 9.86 1.08
CA ALA A 74 4.33 10.34 -0.23
C ALA A 74 3.14 10.75 -1.11
N THR A 75 3.14 11.99 -1.58
CA THR A 75 2.16 12.53 -2.53
C THR A 75 2.60 12.41 -3.99
N GLU A 76 3.90 12.20 -4.22
CA GLU A 76 4.50 11.93 -5.53
C GLU A 76 5.01 10.48 -5.56
N LEU A 77 4.57 9.73 -6.56
CA LEU A 77 4.91 8.31 -6.71
C LEU A 77 6.01 8.09 -7.74
N SER A 78 6.73 6.99 -7.61
CA SER A 78 7.60 6.42 -8.63
C SER A 78 7.03 5.10 -9.16
N SER A 79 7.56 4.60 -10.29
CA SER A 79 7.12 3.34 -10.89
C SER A 79 7.29 2.18 -9.91
N GLY A 80 6.24 1.38 -9.74
CA GLY A 80 6.25 0.20 -8.87
C GLY A 80 6.53 0.45 -7.40
N CYS A 81 6.55 1.71 -6.93
CA CYS A 81 7.06 2.06 -5.58
C CYS A 81 6.35 1.33 -4.44
N TYR A 82 5.08 0.94 -4.61
CA TYR A 82 4.29 0.17 -3.64
C TYR A 82 3.65 -1.09 -4.25
N ALA A 83 4.20 -1.59 -5.38
CA ALA A 83 3.68 -2.80 -6.01
C ALA A 83 3.72 -3.98 -5.02
N SER A 84 2.64 -4.76 -4.95
CA SER A 84 2.47 -5.92 -4.06
C SER A 84 2.75 -5.67 -2.57
N MET A 85 2.84 -4.40 -2.13
CA MET A 85 3.36 -4.06 -0.79
C MET A 85 2.65 -4.79 0.35
N PHE A 86 1.33 -5.01 0.25
CA PHE A 86 0.51 -5.73 1.23
C PHE A 86 -0.17 -6.96 0.63
N GLU A 87 0.33 -7.50 -0.49
CA GLU A 87 -0.24 -8.70 -1.12
C GLU A 87 -0.29 -9.84 -0.10
N ASN A 88 -1.48 -10.45 0.06
CA ASN A 88 -1.76 -11.53 1.00
C ASN A 88 -1.55 -11.18 2.51
N CYS A 89 -1.63 -9.90 2.89
CA CYS A 89 -1.74 -9.50 4.29
C CYS A 89 -3.16 -9.78 4.78
N SER A 90 -3.47 -11.05 5.08
CA SER A 90 -4.84 -11.51 5.32
C SER A 90 -5.50 -10.94 6.58
N ALA A 91 -4.73 -10.48 7.57
CA ALA A 91 -5.23 -9.84 8.79
C ALA A 91 -5.43 -8.32 8.67
N LEU A 92 -5.01 -7.70 7.55
CA LEU A 92 -5.09 -6.24 7.37
C LEU A 92 -6.54 -5.79 7.19
N GLU A 93 -7.06 -4.99 8.12
CA GLU A 93 -8.45 -4.52 8.09
C GLU A 93 -8.62 -3.13 7.47
N ILE A 94 -7.64 -2.26 7.61
CA ILE A 94 -7.66 -0.87 7.15
C ILE A 94 -6.41 -0.60 6.31
N ALA A 95 -6.61 -0.23 5.05
CA ALA A 95 -5.52 0.24 4.21
C ALA A 95 -4.96 1.57 4.72
N PRO A 96 -3.68 1.87 4.49
CA PRO A 96 -3.16 3.21 4.74
C PRO A 96 -3.84 4.22 3.81
N ASP A 97 -3.91 5.49 4.22
CA ASP A 97 -4.29 6.57 3.30
C ASP A 97 -3.32 6.60 2.10
N LEU A 98 -3.85 6.77 0.89
CA LEU A 98 -3.07 6.87 -0.36
C LEU A 98 -3.12 8.32 -0.88
N PRO A 99 -2.26 9.23 -0.36
CA PRO A 99 -2.39 10.67 -0.54
C PRO A 99 -1.96 11.17 -1.93
N ALA A 100 -1.38 10.33 -2.77
CA ALA A 100 -0.96 10.71 -4.10
C ALA A 100 -2.16 11.10 -4.98
N ILE A 101 -2.02 12.22 -5.71
CA ILE A 101 -3.07 12.72 -6.61
C ILE A 101 -2.95 12.18 -8.04
N SER A 102 -1.79 11.64 -8.40
CA SER A 102 -1.50 11.09 -9.73
C SER A 102 -0.82 9.73 -9.61
N LEU A 103 -1.33 8.77 -10.37
CA LEU A 103 -0.77 7.42 -10.42
C LEU A 103 0.44 7.33 -11.36
N ARG A 104 1.31 6.36 -11.10
CA ARG A 104 2.48 6.00 -11.93
C ARG A 104 2.41 4.54 -12.34
N TYR A 105 3.25 4.15 -13.30
CA TYR A 105 3.33 2.79 -13.84
C TYR A 105 3.53 1.77 -12.70
N HIS A 106 2.63 0.78 -12.58
CA HIS A 106 2.62 -0.27 -11.55
C HIS A 106 2.65 0.21 -10.08
N CYS A 107 2.40 1.51 -9.77
CA CYS A 107 2.63 2.05 -8.42
C CYS A 107 1.85 1.35 -7.31
N TYR A 108 0.66 0.83 -7.59
CA TYR A 108 -0.22 0.10 -6.67
C TYR A 108 -0.63 -1.28 -7.21
N GLU A 109 0.06 -1.81 -8.23
CA GLU A 109 -0.22 -3.12 -8.79
C GLU A 109 -0.18 -4.18 -7.68
N TYR A 110 -1.20 -5.05 -7.60
CA TYR A 110 -1.39 -6.11 -6.57
C TYR A 110 -1.33 -5.63 -5.11
N MET A 111 -1.34 -4.34 -4.81
CA MET A 111 -0.99 -3.79 -3.49
C MET A 111 -1.78 -4.42 -2.34
N PHE A 112 -3.08 -4.67 -2.50
CA PHE A 112 -3.95 -5.28 -1.49
C PHE A 112 -4.57 -6.62 -1.95
N LYS A 113 -4.03 -7.20 -3.00
CA LYS A 113 -4.48 -8.50 -3.49
C LYS A 113 -4.41 -9.54 -2.36
N GLY A 114 -5.50 -10.28 -2.13
CA GLY A 114 -5.56 -11.29 -1.07
C GLY A 114 -5.66 -10.74 0.36
N CYS A 115 -5.91 -9.44 0.56
CA CYS A 115 -6.21 -8.86 1.87
C CYS A 115 -7.64 -9.22 2.28
N THR A 116 -7.85 -10.45 2.76
CA THR A 116 -9.18 -11.03 3.00
C THR A 116 -9.92 -10.47 4.22
N SER A 117 -9.29 -9.62 5.03
CA SER A 117 -9.94 -8.90 6.14
C SER A 117 -10.17 -7.42 5.86
N LEU A 118 -9.80 -6.92 4.66
CA LEU A 118 -9.83 -5.48 4.35
C LEU A 118 -11.26 -4.95 4.31
N LYS A 119 -11.53 -3.85 5.04
CA LYS A 119 -12.84 -3.22 5.21
C LYS A 119 -12.87 -1.74 4.84
N SER A 120 -11.72 -1.09 4.76
CA SER A 120 -11.65 0.35 4.53
C SER A 120 -10.41 0.72 3.71
N MET A 121 -10.61 1.64 2.75
CA MET A 121 -9.56 2.17 1.89
C MET A 121 -9.87 3.63 1.56
N LYS A 122 -8.83 4.48 1.54
CA LYS A 122 -8.97 5.91 1.25
C LYS A 122 -7.95 6.37 0.22
N VAL A 123 -8.45 6.93 -0.90
CA VAL A 123 -7.62 7.37 -2.04
C VAL A 123 -7.82 8.84 -2.34
N TYR A 124 -6.76 9.49 -2.82
CA TYR A 124 -6.75 10.92 -3.14
C TYR A 124 -6.52 11.22 -4.63
N PHE A 125 -6.16 10.22 -5.44
CA PHE A 125 -6.02 10.40 -6.89
C PHE A 125 -7.37 10.71 -7.54
N ASN A 126 -7.32 11.46 -8.64
CA ASN A 126 -8.50 11.97 -9.33
C ASN A 126 -8.83 11.25 -10.64
N SER A 127 -7.99 10.30 -11.06
CA SER A 127 -8.23 9.48 -12.26
C SER A 127 -7.53 8.14 -12.17
N TRP A 128 -8.17 7.12 -12.72
CA TRP A 128 -7.52 5.85 -13.03
C TRP A 128 -6.66 6.03 -14.28
N ARG A 129 -5.47 5.43 -14.27
CA ARG A 129 -4.60 5.44 -15.45
C ARG A 129 -4.87 4.20 -16.27
N GLU A 130 -5.63 4.37 -17.36
CA GLU A 130 -5.99 3.28 -18.26
C GLU A 130 -4.91 2.98 -19.30
N ASP A 131 -4.02 3.93 -19.53
CA ASP A 131 -2.89 3.84 -20.45
C ASP A 131 -1.75 2.93 -19.95
N TYR A 132 -1.75 2.58 -18.65
CA TYR A 132 -0.83 1.62 -18.06
C TYR A 132 -1.32 1.07 -16.71
N PRO A 133 -0.88 -0.14 -16.31
CA PRO A 133 -1.44 -0.87 -15.16
C PRO A 133 -0.96 -0.29 -13.82
N SER A 134 -1.51 0.87 -13.41
CA SER A 134 -1.17 1.48 -12.10
C SER A 134 -1.74 0.71 -10.93
N THR A 135 -2.92 0.12 -11.10
CA THR A 135 -3.72 -0.58 -10.09
C THR A 135 -4.18 -1.96 -10.58
N ALA A 136 -3.35 -2.65 -11.41
CA ALA A 136 -3.69 -3.98 -11.90
C ALA A 136 -3.90 -4.93 -10.72
N ASP A 137 -5.06 -5.60 -10.68
CA ASP A 137 -5.45 -6.57 -9.65
C ASP A 137 -5.21 -6.13 -8.19
N TRP A 138 -5.14 -4.82 -7.92
CA TRP A 138 -4.75 -4.28 -6.61
C TRP A 138 -5.69 -4.64 -5.47
N VAL A 139 -6.95 -4.98 -5.79
CA VAL A 139 -7.98 -5.40 -4.82
C VAL A 139 -8.56 -6.79 -5.15
N HIS A 140 -7.84 -7.59 -5.93
CA HIS A 140 -8.26 -8.96 -6.24
C HIS A 140 -8.40 -9.78 -4.95
N SER A 141 -9.51 -10.49 -4.78
CA SER A 141 -9.84 -11.29 -3.58
C SER A 141 -10.04 -10.47 -2.29
N VAL A 142 -10.27 -9.17 -2.38
CA VAL A 142 -10.76 -8.36 -1.26
C VAL A 142 -12.25 -8.63 -1.06
N PRO A 143 -12.74 -8.89 0.19
CA PRO A 143 -14.14 -9.25 0.44
C PRO A 143 -15.08 -8.07 0.22
N ALA A 144 -16.36 -8.36 -0.06
CA ALA A 144 -17.42 -7.35 -0.11
C ALA A 144 -17.72 -6.73 1.28
N GLY A 145 -18.42 -5.59 1.30
CA GLY A 145 -18.96 -4.99 2.53
C GLY A 145 -18.05 -3.94 3.19
N GLY A 146 -16.97 -3.53 2.52
CA GLY A 146 -16.11 -2.44 2.98
C GLY A 146 -16.57 -1.06 2.52
N THR A 147 -15.77 -0.02 2.84
CA THR A 147 -16.00 1.37 2.42
C THR A 147 -14.78 1.91 1.66
N PHE A 148 -15.03 2.39 0.46
CA PHE A 148 -14.06 3.07 -0.41
C PHE A 148 -14.26 4.58 -0.31
N TYR A 149 -13.33 5.26 0.36
CA TYR A 149 -13.32 6.70 0.45
C TYR A 149 -12.52 7.30 -0.70
N TYR A 150 -13.10 8.27 -1.39
CA TYR A 150 -12.47 8.90 -2.55
C TYR A 150 -12.65 10.41 -2.56
N LYS A 151 -11.67 11.12 -3.11
CA LYS A 151 -11.73 12.57 -3.27
C LYS A 151 -12.59 12.96 -4.47
N SER A 152 -13.23 14.14 -4.39
CA SER A 152 -13.93 14.75 -5.54
C SER A 152 -13.03 14.82 -6.77
N GLY A 153 -13.56 14.43 -7.94
CA GLY A 153 -12.80 14.36 -9.20
C GLY A 153 -12.55 12.94 -9.71
N LEU A 154 -12.56 11.93 -8.84
CA LEU A 154 -12.53 10.53 -9.30
C LEU A 154 -13.92 10.14 -9.82
N SER A 155 -14.08 10.03 -11.13
CA SER A 155 -15.37 9.90 -11.80
C SER A 155 -15.79 8.44 -12.05
N ASP A 156 -14.86 7.54 -12.36
CA ASP A 156 -15.15 6.15 -12.63
C ASP A 156 -15.04 5.32 -11.35
N LEU A 157 -16.17 4.98 -10.77
CA LEU A 157 -16.28 4.15 -9.56
C LEU A 157 -16.80 2.75 -9.88
N SER A 158 -16.51 2.23 -11.08
CA SER A 158 -16.85 0.87 -11.47
C SER A 158 -16.13 -0.17 -10.58
N GLU A 159 -16.84 -1.24 -10.29
CA GLU A 159 -16.32 -2.32 -9.46
C GLU A 159 -15.52 -3.30 -10.30
N SER A 160 -14.26 -3.52 -9.92
CA SER A 160 -13.38 -4.49 -10.55
C SER A 160 -12.14 -4.72 -9.68
N ASN A 161 -11.34 -5.72 -10.02
CA ASN A 161 -10.05 -5.94 -9.35
C ASN A 161 -9.06 -4.78 -9.50
N ASN A 162 -9.26 -3.92 -10.51
CA ASN A 162 -8.38 -2.81 -10.86
C ASN A 162 -8.88 -1.44 -10.36
N LYS A 163 -10.11 -1.36 -9.85
CA LYS A 163 -10.75 -0.10 -9.43
C LYS A 163 -11.34 -0.24 -8.01
N VAL A 164 -12.65 -0.11 -7.87
CA VAL A 164 -13.29 -0.24 -6.56
C VAL A 164 -13.58 -1.71 -6.26
N PRO A 165 -13.32 -2.22 -5.05
CA PRO A 165 -13.68 -3.61 -4.72
C PRO A 165 -15.18 -3.85 -4.85
N SER A 166 -15.55 -5.04 -5.30
CA SER A 166 -16.96 -5.40 -5.52
C SER A 166 -17.77 -5.38 -4.22
N GLY A 167 -18.96 -4.77 -4.26
CA GLY A 167 -19.86 -4.69 -3.11
C GLY A 167 -19.41 -3.71 -2.02
N TRP A 168 -18.50 -2.76 -2.32
CA TRP A 168 -18.09 -1.73 -1.38
C TRP A 168 -18.93 -0.46 -1.47
N THR A 169 -19.25 0.12 -0.30
CA THR A 169 -19.88 1.46 -0.22
C THR A 169 -18.88 2.52 -0.68
N LYS A 170 -19.31 3.43 -1.55
CA LYS A 170 -18.48 4.51 -2.11
C LYS A 170 -18.83 5.81 -1.41
N THR A 171 -17.87 6.40 -0.69
CA THR A 171 -18.07 7.60 0.12
C THR A 171 -17.10 8.69 -0.31
N GLN A 172 -17.64 9.79 -0.82
CA GLN A 172 -16.85 10.98 -1.17
C GLN A 172 -16.54 11.81 0.06
N PHE A 173 -15.31 12.39 0.15
CA PHE A 173 -14.88 13.31 1.20
C PHE A 173 -14.26 14.58 0.63
#